data_3e489ebca491d8fa4aa370b403856519
#
_entry.id   3e489ebca491d8fa4aa370b403856519
#
_cell.length_a   1.000
_cell.length_b   1.000
_cell.length_c   1.000
_cell.angle_alpha   90.00
_cell.angle_beta   90.00
_cell.angle_gamma   90.00
#
_symmetry.space_group_name_H-M   'P 1'
#
loop_
_entity.id
_entity.type
_entity.pdbx_description
1 polymer ?
#
loop_
_entity_poly.entity_id
_entity_poly.type
_entity_poly.pdbx_seq_one_letter_code
_entity_poly.pdbx_strand_id
1 'polypeptide(L)'
;FIKNKEIYAVALLGSKSNEKVGLVPCSNGILKRLISIPSERNKYMLVEELILHFMPIIFEKYQIKSKSLIRIIRNADIDVDEAVDDEDTDYRDMMEKLIRQRKKLCPVKMEYSRVLDEKIIHNLCKELNLNHEQIYYSESPLELSFVFGLQDALRNNKNLFYERHIQKNPSWYVSGKPVISQVEEADRFISYPYESMQPFIRMLQEAGEDEKVVSIKMTLYRVAKNSQIVESLISAAENGKEVVVLVELRARFDEENNIEWSRRLEDAGCRIIYGLDYTKVHSKLCLITYREEGQIKYVTQIGTGNYNEKTSKLYTDLSIITANKQIGMEAAYVFTKLC
;
A
#
# COMPACT_ATOMS: atom_id res chain seq x y z
N PHE A 1 10.21 -22.05 9.96
CA PHE A 1 9.04 -21.33 9.44
C PHE A 1 9.45 -20.47 8.25
N ILE A 2 8.89 -20.74 7.04
CA ILE A 2 9.16 -19.97 5.83
C ILE A 2 8.16 -18.80 5.79
N LYS A 3 8.69 -17.57 5.75
CA LYS A 3 7.86 -16.36 5.76
C LYS A 3 7.19 -16.12 4.41
N ASN A 4 6.05 -15.42 4.44
CA ASN A 4 5.28 -15.09 3.23
C ASN A 4 6.08 -14.14 2.31
N LYS A 5 6.11 -14.46 1.02
CA LYS A 5 6.76 -13.68 -0.06
C LYS A 5 8.28 -13.50 0.04
N GLU A 6 8.94 -14.04 1.06
CA GLU A 6 10.41 -14.02 1.15
C GLU A 6 11.04 -15.11 0.28
N ILE A 7 12.22 -14.83 -0.23
CA ILE A 7 13.02 -15.78 -1.03
C ILE A 7 13.98 -16.52 -0.11
N TYR A 8 14.05 -17.82 -0.30
CA TYR A 8 14.98 -18.71 0.40
C TYR A 8 15.81 -19.51 -0.60
N ALA A 9 17.09 -19.65 -0.33
CA ALA A 9 17.89 -20.67 -0.98
C ALA A 9 17.65 -22.00 -0.26
N VAL A 10 17.29 -23.05 -1.02
CA VAL A 10 17.04 -24.40 -0.52
C VAL A 10 18.03 -25.37 -1.10
N ALA A 11 18.49 -26.35 -0.33
CA ALA A 11 19.34 -27.44 -0.80
C ALA A 11 18.98 -28.78 -0.20
N LEU A 12 19.18 -29.86 -0.99
CA LEU A 12 19.22 -31.21 -0.47
C LEU A 12 20.66 -31.52 -0.02
N LEU A 13 20.78 -31.66 1.29
CA LEU A 13 22.03 -31.96 1.96
C LEU A 13 22.11 -33.46 2.22
N GLY A 14 23.12 -34.11 1.63
CA GLY A 14 23.37 -35.55 1.79
C GLY A 14 24.49 -35.84 2.74
N SER A 15 24.30 -36.81 3.65
CA SER A 15 25.36 -37.62 4.22
C SER A 15 25.07 -39.08 3.88
N LYS A 16 26.06 -39.98 4.09
CA LYS A 16 25.95 -41.39 3.64
C LYS A 16 24.71 -42.16 4.16
N SER A 17 24.04 -41.64 5.22
CA SER A 17 22.90 -42.31 5.88
C SER A 17 21.67 -41.42 6.09
N ASN A 18 21.73 -40.13 5.81
CA ASN A 18 20.61 -39.26 6.09
C ASN A 18 20.58 -38.01 5.16
N GLU A 19 19.44 -37.73 4.57
CA GLU A 19 19.21 -36.53 3.75
C GLU A 19 18.45 -35.48 4.55
N LYS A 20 18.87 -34.22 4.45
CA LYS A 20 18.25 -33.07 5.12
C LYS A 20 17.97 -31.96 4.12
N VAL A 21 16.97 -31.16 4.39
CA VAL A 21 16.72 -29.93 3.64
C VAL A 21 17.36 -28.77 4.38
N GLY A 22 18.29 -28.09 3.71
CA GLY A 22 18.88 -26.84 4.19
C GLY A 22 18.15 -25.65 3.61
N LEU A 23 17.85 -24.64 4.44
CA LEU A 23 17.20 -23.39 4.07
C LEU A 23 18.02 -22.20 4.51
N VAL A 24 18.25 -21.25 3.61
CA VAL A 24 18.93 -19.99 3.89
C VAL A 24 18.02 -18.82 3.46
N PRO A 25 17.58 -17.94 4.38
CA PRO A 25 16.81 -16.77 4.00
C PRO A 25 17.69 -15.79 3.21
N CYS A 26 17.19 -15.34 2.06
CA CYS A 26 17.90 -14.36 1.23
C CYS A 26 17.61 -12.91 1.63
N SER A 27 16.52 -12.66 2.33
CA SER A 27 16.12 -11.35 2.88
C SER A 27 16.44 -11.29 4.37
N ASN A 28 17.66 -10.92 4.73
CA ASN A 28 18.09 -10.87 6.13
C ASN A 28 18.26 -9.44 6.68
N GLY A 29 17.96 -8.42 5.90
CA GLY A 29 18.13 -7.00 6.27
C GLY A 29 19.59 -6.50 6.30
N ILE A 30 20.57 -7.40 6.21
CA ILE A 30 22.01 -7.06 6.23
C ILE A 30 22.51 -6.72 4.83
N LEU A 31 22.15 -7.56 3.84
CA LEU A 31 22.56 -7.37 2.45
C LEU A 31 21.43 -6.73 1.65
N LYS A 32 21.78 -5.74 0.84
CA LYS A 32 20.85 -5.23 -0.18
C LYS A 32 20.59 -6.32 -1.20
N ARG A 33 19.36 -6.42 -1.71
CA ARG A 33 19.01 -7.44 -2.70
C ARG A 33 19.79 -7.29 -4.01
N LEU A 34 20.03 -6.03 -4.43
CA LEU A 34 20.83 -5.72 -5.61
C LEU A 34 22.25 -5.38 -5.17
N ILE A 35 23.21 -6.19 -5.57
CA ILE A 35 24.64 -6.04 -5.24
C ILE A 35 25.39 -5.62 -6.50
N SER A 36 26.14 -4.51 -6.42
CA SER A 36 27.04 -4.11 -7.51
C SER A 36 28.27 -5.00 -7.53
N ILE A 37 28.68 -5.43 -8.73
CA ILE A 37 29.88 -6.26 -8.90
C ILE A 37 31.11 -5.30 -8.85
N PRO A 38 32.06 -5.52 -7.91
CA PRO A 38 33.28 -4.73 -7.85
C PRO A 38 34.04 -4.78 -9.19
N SER A 39 34.62 -3.67 -9.58
CA SER A 39 35.42 -3.51 -10.80
C SER A 39 34.64 -3.54 -12.12
N GLU A 40 33.31 -3.75 -12.10
CA GLU A 40 32.51 -3.76 -13.31
C GLU A 40 31.40 -2.68 -13.25
N ARG A 41 31.51 -1.64 -14.10
CA ARG A 41 30.49 -0.60 -14.17
C ARG A 41 29.15 -1.16 -14.65
N ASN A 42 28.07 -0.79 -13.95
CA ASN A 42 26.69 -1.12 -14.31
C ASN A 42 26.39 -2.64 -14.36
N LYS A 43 27.20 -3.46 -13.70
CA LYS A 43 26.87 -4.87 -13.49
C LYS A 43 26.41 -5.12 -12.06
N TYR A 44 25.33 -5.86 -11.96
CA TYR A 44 24.66 -6.13 -10.69
C TYR A 44 24.34 -7.62 -10.59
N MET A 45 24.27 -8.11 -9.37
CA MET A 45 23.88 -9.47 -9.03
C MET A 45 22.78 -9.42 -7.98
N LEU A 46 21.85 -10.35 -8.02
CA LEU A 46 20.87 -10.53 -6.95
C LEU A 46 21.50 -11.28 -5.78
N VAL A 47 21.22 -10.86 -4.56
CA VAL A 47 21.76 -11.47 -3.34
C VAL A 47 21.41 -12.94 -3.22
N GLU A 48 20.23 -13.34 -3.66
CA GLU A 48 19.78 -14.73 -3.69
C GLU A 48 20.66 -15.60 -4.58
N GLU A 49 21.15 -15.08 -5.69
CA GLU A 49 22.10 -15.78 -6.56
C GLU A 49 23.47 -15.93 -5.91
N LEU A 50 23.92 -14.89 -5.22
CA LEU A 50 25.17 -14.94 -4.45
C LEU A 50 25.09 -15.99 -3.34
N ILE A 51 24.01 -15.99 -2.56
CA ILE A 51 23.79 -16.97 -1.49
C ILE A 51 23.75 -18.39 -2.08
N LEU A 52 23.01 -18.58 -3.17
CA LEU A 52 22.90 -19.87 -3.84
C LEU A 52 24.29 -20.35 -4.33
N HIS A 53 25.15 -19.45 -4.82
CA HIS A 53 26.51 -19.77 -5.22
C HIS A 53 27.33 -20.26 -4.03
N PHE A 54 27.28 -19.57 -2.90
CA PHE A 54 28.06 -19.87 -1.71
C PHE A 54 27.45 -20.92 -0.77
N MET A 55 26.31 -21.53 -1.11
CA MET A 55 25.74 -22.60 -0.30
C MET A 55 26.70 -23.73 0.05
N PRO A 56 27.66 -24.17 -0.85
CA PRO A 56 28.65 -25.18 -0.46
C PRO A 56 29.56 -24.77 0.70
N ILE A 57 29.83 -23.49 0.87
CA ILE A 57 30.59 -22.97 2.01
C ILE A 57 29.70 -22.88 3.24
N ILE A 58 28.45 -22.43 3.10
CA ILE A 58 27.48 -22.33 4.20
C ILE A 58 27.22 -23.73 4.81
N PHE A 59 27.14 -24.75 3.96
CA PHE A 59 26.90 -26.13 4.37
C PHE A 59 28.14 -27.04 4.15
N GLU A 60 29.33 -26.56 4.50
CA GLU A 60 30.63 -27.23 4.24
C GLU A 60 30.70 -28.71 4.75
N LYS A 61 29.94 -29.04 5.81
CA LYS A 61 29.89 -30.37 6.39
C LYS A 61 29.00 -31.36 5.63
N TYR A 62 28.31 -30.90 4.57
CA TYR A 62 27.34 -31.68 3.84
C TYR A 62 27.65 -31.67 2.33
N GLN A 63 27.35 -32.75 1.65
CA GLN A 63 27.33 -32.77 0.19
C GLN A 63 25.99 -32.17 -0.31
N ILE A 64 26.05 -31.14 -1.14
CA ILE A 64 24.85 -30.58 -1.78
C ILE A 64 24.54 -31.41 -3.02
N LYS A 65 23.38 -32.08 -3.04
CA LYS A 65 22.88 -32.87 -4.13
C LYS A 65 22.07 -32.05 -5.15
N SER A 66 21.28 -31.14 -4.67
CA SER A 66 20.44 -30.26 -5.47
C SER A 66 20.24 -28.94 -4.71
N LYS A 67 20.12 -27.82 -5.42
CA LYS A 67 19.85 -26.49 -4.82
C LYS A 67 19.04 -25.62 -5.75
N SER A 68 18.18 -24.79 -5.18
CA SER A 68 17.34 -23.84 -5.90
C SER A 68 16.96 -22.65 -5.00
N LEU A 69 16.31 -21.66 -5.59
CA LEU A 69 15.59 -20.64 -4.84
C LEU A 69 14.13 -21.02 -4.76
N ILE A 70 13.51 -20.76 -3.63
CA ILE A 70 12.07 -20.95 -3.43
C ILE A 70 11.45 -19.68 -2.85
N ARG A 71 10.17 -19.51 -3.14
CA ARG A 71 9.32 -18.47 -2.58
C ARG A 71 7.93 -19.03 -2.34
N ILE A 72 7.35 -18.78 -1.17
CA ILE A 72 5.97 -19.16 -0.90
C ILE A 72 5.07 -17.93 -0.84
N ILE A 73 3.85 -18.10 -1.32
CA ILE A 73 2.76 -17.13 -1.19
C ILE A 73 1.70 -17.78 -0.31
N ARG A 74 1.32 -17.09 0.76
CA ARG A 74 0.26 -17.51 1.65
C ARG A 74 -1.04 -16.84 1.27
N ASN A 75 -2.15 -17.44 1.67
CA ASN A 75 -3.45 -16.85 1.50
C ASN A 75 -3.45 -15.41 2.09
N ALA A 76 -4.02 -14.47 1.37
CA ALA A 76 -4.14 -13.08 1.79
C ALA A 76 -5.58 -12.69 2.13
N ASP A 77 -6.53 -13.53 1.79
CA ASP A 77 -7.94 -13.30 2.12
C ASP A 77 -8.16 -13.68 3.59
N ILE A 78 -8.69 -12.75 4.31
CA ILE A 78 -9.18 -12.93 5.66
C ILE A 78 -10.69 -12.81 5.53
N ASP A 79 -11.41 -13.85 5.91
CA ASP A 79 -12.82 -13.77 6.12
C ASP A 79 -13.05 -13.13 7.49
N VAL A 80 -13.64 -11.94 7.48
CA VAL A 80 -13.90 -11.19 8.71
C VAL A 80 -15.01 -11.89 9.50
N ASP A 81 -15.87 -12.62 8.78
CA ASP A 81 -17.02 -13.34 9.36
C ASP A 81 -16.59 -14.51 10.27
N GLU A 82 -15.39 -15.08 10.07
CA GLU A 82 -14.83 -16.12 10.96
C GLU A 82 -14.23 -15.57 12.27
N ALA A 83 -14.11 -14.26 12.41
CA ALA A 83 -13.41 -13.64 13.55
C ALA A 83 -14.34 -12.89 14.52
N VAL A 84 -15.62 -12.84 14.23
CA VAL A 84 -16.64 -12.17 15.07
C VAL A 84 -17.16 -13.15 16.12
N ASP A 85 -16.33 -13.46 17.11
CA ASP A 85 -16.76 -14.23 18.29
C ASP A 85 -17.13 -13.35 19.51
N ASP A 86 -16.91 -12.02 19.44
CA ASP A 86 -17.17 -11.11 20.54
C ASP A 86 -17.76 -9.78 20.03
N GLU A 87 -19.02 -9.53 20.34
CA GLU A 87 -19.75 -8.29 19.96
C GLU A 87 -19.14 -7.01 20.58
N ASP A 88 -18.27 -7.12 21.58
CA ASP A 88 -17.66 -6.00 22.31
C ASP A 88 -16.25 -5.63 21.84
N THR A 89 -15.69 -6.30 20.82
CA THR A 89 -14.29 -6.03 20.38
C THR A 89 -14.24 -4.90 19.37
N ASP A 90 -13.40 -3.89 19.61
CA ASP A 90 -13.14 -2.80 18.65
C ASP A 90 -12.71 -3.40 17.28
N TYR A 91 -13.43 -3.02 16.23
CA TYR A 91 -13.18 -3.50 14.85
C TYR A 91 -11.73 -3.35 14.43
N ARG A 92 -11.05 -2.31 14.86
CA ARG A 92 -9.62 -2.10 14.62
C ARG A 92 -8.76 -3.16 15.30
N ASP A 93 -9.01 -3.47 16.57
CA ASP A 93 -8.26 -4.48 17.33
C ASP A 93 -8.48 -5.88 16.73
N MET A 94 -9.71 -6.15 16.28
CA MET A 94 -10.04 -7.34 15.51
C MET A 94 -9.22 -7.40 14.21
N MET A 95 -9.16 -6.33 13.44
CA MET A 95 -8.36 -6.27 12.21
C MET A 95 -6.87 -6.45 12.45
N GLU A 96 -6.31 -5.88 13.54
CA GLU A 96 -4.91 -6.14 13.92
C GLU A 96 -4.66 -7.61 14.24
N LYS A 97 -5.54 -8.24 14.99
CA LYS A 97 -5.48 -9.68 15.31
C LYS A 97 -5.50 -10.52 14.04
N LEU A 98 -6.42 -10.21 13.11
CA LEU A 98 -6.52 -10.86 11.81
C LEU A 98 -5.26 -10.68 10.96
N ILE A 99 -4.69 -9.48 10.89
CA ILE A 99 -3.45 -9.21 10.16
C ILE A 99 -2.27 -10.01 10.76
N ARG A 100 -2.20 -10.13 12.07
CA ARG A 100 -1.19 -10.98 12.75
C ARG A 100 -1.39 -12.46 12.42
N GLN A 101 -2.63 -12.93 12.35
CA GLN A 101 -2.98 -14.31 11.96
C GLN A 101 -2.64 -14.58 10.49
N ARG A 102 -2.85 -13.60 9.60
CA ARG A 102 -2.52 -13.70 8.16
C ARG A 102 -1.07 -14.14 7.90
N LYS A 103 -0.13 -13.70 8.75
CA LYS A 103 1.29 -14.12 8.65
C LYS A 103 1.47 -15.63 8.80
N LYS A 104 0.49 -16.33 9.35
CA LYS A 104 0.47 -17.78 9.61
C LYS A 104 -0.48 -18.56 8.70
N LEU A 105 -1.24 -17.88 7.82
CA LEU A 105 -2.20 -18.55 6.93
C LEU A 105 -1.52 -19.57 6.03
N CYS A 106 -2.31 -20.54 5.55
CA CYS A 106 -1.84 -21.62 4.69
C CYS A 106 -1.15 -21.09 3.44
N PRO A 107 0.00 -21.65 3.05
CA PRO A 107 0.57 -21.44 1.73
C PRO A 107 -0.44 -21.85 0.66
N VAL A 108 -0.54 -21.05 -0.40
CA VAL A 108 -1.39 -21.32 -1.58
C VAL A 108 -0.59 -21.49 -2.85
N LYS A 109 0.68 -21.09 -2.83
CA LYS A 109 1.58 -21.20 -3.96
C LYS A 109 3.04 -21.32 -3.50
N MET A 110 3.82 -22.18 -4.16
CA MET A 110 5.27 -22.21 -4.09
C MET A 110 5.86 -22.00 -5.49
N GLU A 111 6.85 -21.14 -5.58
CA GLU A 111 7.64 -20.90 -6.79
C GLU A 111 9.08 -21.37 -6.56
N TYR A 112 9.74 -21.91 -7.59
CA TYR A 112 11.16 -22.26 -7.55
C TYR A 112 11.85 -21.93 -8.86
N SER A 113 13.16 -21.62 -8.80
CA SER A 113 13.89 -21.04 -9.95
C SER A 113 14.80 -22.01 -10.68
N ARG A 114 15.09 -23.18 -10.12
CA ARG A 114 15.96 -24.20 -10.71
C ARG A 114 15.39 -25.57 -10.44
N VAL A 115 15.68 -26.50 -11.34
CA VAL A 115 15.26 -27.89 -11.17
C VAL A 115 15.68 -28.38 -9.77
N LEU A 116 14.70 -28.78 -9.00
CA LEU A 116 14.85 -29.34 -7.66
C LEU A 116 14.69 -30.85 -7.68
N ASP A 117 15.41 -31.53 -6.81
CA ASP A 117 15.16 -32.92 -6.51
C ASP A 117 13.72 -33.12 -6.03
N GLU A 118 13.02 -34.12 -6.58
CA GLU A 118 11.63 -34.43 -6.26
C GLU A 118 11.40 -34.66 -4.76
N LYS A 119 12.40 -35.17 -4.03
CA LYS A 119 12.33 -35.35 -2.58
C LYS A 119 12.20 -34.03 -1.84
N ILE A 120 12.88 -32.95 -2.32
CA ILE A 120 12.72 -31.61 -1.73
C ILE A 120 11.31 -31.13 -1.96
N ILE A 121 10.83 -31.23 -3.21
CA ILE A 121 9.47 -30.82 -3.57
C ILE A 121 8.46 -31.57 -2.71
N HIS A 122 8.58 -32.88 -2.63
CA HIS A 122 7.67 -33.70 -1.83
C HIS A 122 7.69 -33.33 -0.34
N ASN A 123 8.87 -33.14 0.26
CA ASN A 123 9.00 -32.75 1.65
C ASN A 123 8.43 -31.35 1.92
N LEU A 124 8.70 -30.39 1.03
CA LEU A 124 8.15 -29.03 1.16
C LEU A 124 6.63 -29.04 1.01
N CYS A 125 6.09 -29.80 0.07
CA CYS A 125 4.64 -29.97 -0.10
C CYS A 125 3.99 -30.50 1.16
N LYS A 126 4.56 -31.56 1.75
CA LYS A 126 4.06 -32.16 2.98
C LYS A 126 4.09 -31.18 4.16
N GLU A 127 5.22 -30.51 4.38
CA GLU A 127 5.40 -29.55 5.48
C GLU A 127 4.58 -28.28 5.33
N LEU A 128 4.31 -27.86 4.09
CA LEU A 128 3.55 -26.64 3.77
C LEU A 128 2.09 -26.91 3.45
N ASN A 129 1.66 -28.18 3.42
CA ASN A 129 0.34 -28.62 3.01
C ASN A 129 -0.06 -28.06 1.63
N LEU A 130 0.86 -28.24 0.65
CA LEU A 130 0.66 -27.81 -0.74
C LEU A 130 0.44 -29.02 -1.64
N ASN A 131 -0.42 -28.88 -2.64
CA ASN A 131 -0.61 -29.83 -3.72
C ASN A 131 0.38 -29.53 -4.86
N HIS A 132 0.67 -30.53 -5.71
CA HIS A 132 1.56 -30.35 -6.87
C HIS A 132 1.11 -29.25 -7.84
N GLU A 133 -0.19 -29.04 -7.98
CA GLU A 133 -0.79 -27.97 -8.81
C GLU A 133 -0.49 -26.55 -8.31
N GLN A 134 -0.03 -26.43 -7.07
CA GLN A 134 0.30 -25.15 -6.43
C GLN A 134 1.80 -24.82 -6.51
N ILE A 135 2.57 -25.63 -7.28
CA ILE A 135 4.02 -25.48 -7.40
C ILE A 135 4.38 -25.07 -8.80
N TYR A 136 5.15 -23.99 -8.92
CA TYR A 136 5.46 -23.38 -10.20
C TYR A 136 6.97 -23.22 -10.39
N TYR A 137 7.46 -23.74 -11.50
CA TYR A 137 8.81 -23.45 -11.97
C TYR A 137 8.84 -22.10 -12.67
N SER A 138 9.89 -21.30 -12.42
CA SER A 138 10.09 -19.99 -13.04
C SER A 138 11.55 -19.82 -13.46
N GLU A 139 11.78 -19.56 -14.72
CA GLU A 139 13.12 -19.22 -15.26
C GLU A 139 13.53 -17.77 -14.93
N SER A 140 12.56 -16.94 -14.61
CA SER A 140 12.79 -15.55 -14.18
C SER A 140 13.06 -15.47 -12.67
N PRO A 141 13.67 -14.36 -12.19
CA PRO A 141 13.76 -14.11 -10.75
C PRO A 141 12.38 -14.20 -10.08
N LEU A 142 12.30 -14.86 -8.92
CA LEU A 142 11.03 -15.18 -8.24
C LEU A 142 10.26 -13.95 -7.73
N GLU A 143 10.88 -12.80 -7.75
CA GLU A 143 10.27 -11.54 -7.31
C GLU A 143 10.96 -10.40 -8.06
N LEU A 144 10.17 -9.50 -8.65
CA LEU A 144 10.69 -8.49 -9.58
C LEU A 144 10.87 -7.09 -8.98
N SER A 145 10.62 -6.89 -7.69
CA SER A 145 10.77 -5.55 -7.07
C SER A 145 12.21 -5.01 -7.07
N PHE A 146 13.21 -5.90 -7.26
CA PHE A 146 14.61 -5.47 -7.43
C PHE A 146 14.81 -4.48 -8.59
N VAL A 147 13.89 -4.48 -9.57
CA VAL A 147 13.91 -3.56 -10.71
C VAL A 147 13.83 -2.11 -10.25
N PHE A 148 13.12 -1.81 -9.16
CA PHE A 148 13.10 -0.46 -8.59
C PHE A 148 14.49 -0.06 -8.06
N GLY A 149 15.21 -1.00 -7.41
CA GLY A 149 16.59 -0.77 -7.00
C GLY A 149 17.55 -0.60 -8.17
N LEU A 150 17.33 -1.35 -9.26
CA LEU A 150 18.09 -1.22 -10.50
C LEU A 150 17.83 0.13 -11.18
N GLN A 151 16.58 0.58 -11.20
CA GLN A 151 16.20 1.91 -11.68
C GLN A 151 16.96 3.00 -10.94
N ASP A 152 17.04 2.92 -9.61
CA ASP A 152 17.78 3.89 -8.80
C ASP A 152 19.30 3.85 -9.06
N ALA A 153 19.86 2.67 -9.18
CA ALA A 153 21.28 2.46 -9.45
C ALA A 153 21.72 2.97 -10.83
N LEU A 154 20.84 2.88 -11.83
CA LEU A 154 21.09 3.30 -13.22
C LEU A 154 20.57 4.71 -13.55
N ARG A 155 20.09 5.46 -12.58
CA ARG A 155 19.44 6.78 -12.73
C ARG A 155 20.21 7.76 -13.63
N ASN A 156 21.53 7.69 -13.63
CA ASN A 156 22.39 8.58 -14.41
C ASN A 156 22.51 8.18 -15.90
N ASN A 157 22.01 7.01 -16.29
CA ASN A 157 22.02 6.57 -17.67
C ASN A 157 20.73 7.00 -18.38
N LYS A 158 20.72 8.21 -18.93
CA LYS A 158 19.53 8.82 -19.56
C LYS A 158 18.93 7.99 -20.70
N ASN A 159 19.73 7.13 -21.35
CA ASN A 159 19.24 6.30 -22.47
C ASN A 159 18.31 5.15 -22.01
N LEU A 160 18.25 4.86 -20.72
CA LEU A 160 17.40 3.81 -20.16
C LEU A 160 16.07 4.33 -19.63
N PHE A 161 15.85 5.65 -19.66
CA PHE A 161 14.68 6.27 -19.06
C PHE A 161 14.01 7.21 -20.05
N TYR A 162 12.68 7.23 -19.99
CA TYR A 162 11.90 8.32 -20.59
C TYR A 162 12.17 9.62 -19.83
N GLU A 163 11.93 10.74 -20.49
CA GLU A 163 11.95 12.04 -19.83
C GLU A 163 10.95 12.04 -18.67
N ARG A 164 11.42 12.53 -17.53
CA ARG A 164 10.58 12.57 -16.33
C ARG A 164 9.46 13.58 -16.53
N HIS A 165 8.23 13.10 -16.50
CA HIS A 165 7.09 13.99 -16.44
C HIS A 165 7.08 14.74 -15.10
N ILE A 166 7.05 16.09 -15.16
CA ILE A 166 6.91 16.95 -14.01
C ILE A 166 5.47 17.45 -13.97
N GLN A 167 4.75 17.08 -12.91
CA GLN A 167 3.39 17.57 -12.71
C GLN A 167 3.38 19.10 -12.64
N LYS A 168 2.41 19.70 -13.29
CA LYS A 168 2.15 21.15 -13.21
C LYS A 168 0.88 21.39 -12.40
N ASN A 169 0.77 22.55 -11.80
CA ASN A 169 -0.53 22.93 -11.25
C ASN A 169 -1.54 23.09 -12.39
N PRO A 170 -2.83 22.76 -12.15
CA PRO A 170 -3.88 23.04 -13.11
C PRO A 170 -3.92 24.51 -13.51
N SER A 171 -4.28 24.80 -14.74
CA SER A 171 -4.28 26.17 -15.28
C SER A 171 -5.20 27.15 -14.54
N TRP A 172 -6.24 26.62 -13.90
CA TRP A 172 -7.17 27.41 -13.08
C TRP A 172 -6.61 27.81 -11.72
N TYR A 173 -5.57 27.12 -11.22
CA TYR A 173 -5.05 27.38 -9.89
C TYR A 173 -4.17 28.62 -9.84
N VAL A 174 -4.64 29.60 -9.08
CA VAL A 174 -3.92 30.84 -8.81
C VAL A 174 -3.34 30.78 -7.40
N SER A 175 -2.01 30.71 -7.30
CA SER A 175 -1.32 30.72 -6.01
C SER A 175 -1.58 32.02 -5.25
N GLY A 176 -1.81 31.90 -3.93
CA GLY A 176 -2.12 33.05 -3.07
C GLY A 176 -3.59 33.48 -3.03
N LYS A 177 -4.44 32.91 -3.90
CA LYS A 177 -5.89 33.06 -3.80
C LYS A 177 -6.49 31.82 -3.13
N PRO A 178 -7.38 31.95 -2.12
CA PRO A 178 -8.02 30.79 -1.47
C PRO A 178 -8.66 29.86 -2.50
N VAL A 179 -8.44 28.56 -2.32
CA VAL A 179 -8.91 27.56 -3.32
C VAL A 179 -10.43 27.48 -3.32
N ILE A 180 -11.07 27.56 -2.16
CA ILE A 180 -12.53 27.55 -2.05
C ILE A 180 -13.13 28.69 -2.88
N SER A 181 -12.58 29.91 -2.78
CA SER A 181 -13.05 31.05 -3.59
C SER A 181 -12.90 30.80 -5.09
N GLN A 182 -11.84 30.12 -5.53
CA GLN A 182 -11.66 29.76 -6.94
C GLN A 182 -12.67 28.71 -7.39
N VAL A 183 -13.08 27.79 -6.51
CA VAL A 183 -14.10 26.77 -6.78
C VAL A 183 -15.51 27.39 -6.81
N GLU A 184 -15.78 28.41 -6.01
CA GLU A 184 -17.05 29.13 -6.05
C GLU A 184 -17.29 29.85 -7.38
N GLU A 185 -16.22 30.26 -8.08
CA GLU A 185 -16.32 30.89 -9.40
C GLU A 185 -16.71 29.92 -10.51
N ALA A 186 -16.20 28.67 -10.45
CA ALA A 186 -16.50 27.62 -11.42
C ALA A 186 -16.03 26.26 -10.90
N ASP A 187 -16.63 25.19 -11.40
CA ASP A 187 -16.14 23.83 -11.19
C ASP A 187 -14.69 23.69 -11.63
N ARG A 188 -13.87 23.00 -10.85
CA ARG A 188 -12.43 22.82 -11.08
C ARG A 188 -12.12 21.36 -11.33
N PHE A 189 -11.34 21.11 -12.36
CA PHE A 189 -10.95 19.80 -12.80
C PHE A 189 -9.45 19.60 -12.64
N ILE A 190 -9.03 18.40 -12.20
CA ILE A 190 -7.63 17.99 -12.10
C ILE A 190 -7.47 16.65 -12.81
N SER A 191 -6.50 16.57 -13.74
CA SER A 191 -6.17 15.37 -14.51
C SER A 191 -4.82 14.80 -14.04
N TYR A 192 -4.86 13.70 -13.32
CA TYR A 192 -3.65 12.98 -12.92
C TYR A 192 -3.16 12.05 -14.05
N PRO A 193 -1.87 11.76 -14.14
CA PRO A 193 -0.74 12.25 -13.36
C PRO A 193 -0.16 13.58 -13.90
N TYR A 194 -0.83 14.22 -14.86
CA TYR A 194 -0.32 15.41 -15.55
C TYR A 194 -0.36 16.65 -14.68
N GLU A 195 -1.40 16.76 -13.88
CA GLU A 195 -1.62 17.88 -12.98
C GLU A 195 -1.41 17.45 -11.50
N SER A 196 -1.01 18.42 -10.69
CA SER A 196 -0.63 18.21 -9.30
C SER A 196 -1.86 18.13 -8.38
N MET A 197 -1.80 17.28 -7.37
CA MET A 197 -2.77 17.23 -6.27
C MET A 197 -2.62 18.43 -5.29
N GLN A 198 -1.60 19.26 -5.44
CA GLN A 198 -1.31 20.35 -4.51
C GLN A 198 -2.48 21.31 -4.29
N PRO A 199 -3.28 21.72 -5.30
CA PRO A 199 -4.44 22.56 -5.06
C PRO A 199 -5.48 21.93 -4.14
N PHE A 200 -5.70 20.61 -4.25
CA PHE A 200 -6.60 19.91 -3.34
C PHE A 200 -6.04 19.85 -1.91
N ILE A 201 -4.75 19.55 -1.73
CA ILE A 201 -4.10 19.55 -0.42
C ILE A 201 -4.17 20.95 0.20
N ARG A 202 -3.90 21.99 -0.60
CA ARG A 202 -3.98 23.37 -0.15
C ARG A 202 -5.40 23.75 0.29
N MET A 203 -6.40 23.30 -0.45
CA MET A 203 -7.81 23.49 -0.08
C MET A 203 -8.14 22.89 1.31
N LEU A 204 -7.63 21.69 1.61
CA LEU A 204 -7.83 21.08 2.92
C LEU A 204 -7.12 21.85 4.04
N GLN A 205 -5.90 22.33 3.78
CA GLN A 205 -5.15 23.16 4.75
C GLN A 205 -5.90 24.45 5.04
N GLU A 206 -6.32 25.18 4.01
CA GLU A 206 -7.09 26.41 4.13
C GLU A 206 -8.43 26.18 4.86
N ALA A 207 -9.12 25.08 4.52
CA ALA A 207 -10.37 24.72 5.20
C ALA A 207 -10.17 24.41 6.70
N GLY A 208 -9.03 23.86 7.08
CA GLY A 208 -8.67 23.62 8.48
C GLY A 208 -8.45 24.92 9.28
N GLU A 209 -8.00 25.98 8.62
CA GLU A 209 -7.70 27.28 9.24
C GLU A 209 -8.90 28.26 9.16
N ASP A 210 -9.79 28.13 8.18
CA ASP A 210 -10.91 29.08 7.95
C ASP A 210 -11.99 28.94 9.02
N GLU A 211 -12.24 30.00 9.75
CA GLU A 211 -13.27 30.04 10.79
C GLU A 211 -14.70 29.79 10.28
N LYS A 212 -14.96 30.05 8.99
CA LYS A 212 -16.25 29.78 8.36
C LYS A 212 -16.49 28.25 8.18
N VAL A 213 -15.45 27.45 8.08
CA VAL A 213 -15.56 26.00 7.90
C VAL A 213 -16.04 25.35 9.19
N VAL A 214 -17.10 24.56 9.06
CA VAL A 214 -17.76 23.85 10.16
C VAL A 214 -17.30 22.40 10.21
N SER A 215 -17.25 21.73 9.04
CA SER A 215 -16.87 20.32 9.00
C SER A 215 -16.15 19.94 7.72
N ILE A 216 -15.30 18.90 7.84
CA ILE A 216 -14.65 18.21 6.73
C ILE A 216 -14.95 16.72 6.85
N LYS A 217 -15.56 16.14 5.79
CA LYS A 217 -15.90 14.71 5.75
C LYS A 217 -15.20 14.07 4.56
N MET A 218 -14.55 12.92 4.76
CA MET A 218 -13.70 12.32 3.72
C MET A 218 -13.69 10.80 3.78
N THR A 219 -13.61 10.15 2.60
CA THR A 219 -13.40 8.71 2.50
C THR A 219 -11.94 8.42 2.18
N LEU A 220 -11.29 7.51 2.90
CA LEU A 220 -9.92 7.09 2.69
C LEU A 220 -9.87 5.59 2.41
N TYR A 221 -9.18 5.20 1.33
CA TYR A 221 -8.99 3.81 0.96
C TYR A 221 -7.51 3.38 1.02
N ARG A 222 -6.65 4.07 0.29
CA ARG A 222 -5.18 3.88 0.30
C ARG A 222 -4.51 5.19 0.53
N VAL A 223 -3.85 5.32 1.66
CA VAL A 223 -3.21 6.57 2.09
C VAL A 223 -1.69 6.44 1.95
N ALA A 224 -1.02 7.53 1.58
CA ALA A 224 0.44 7.54 1.54
C ALA A 224 1.01 7.40 2.96
N LYS A 225 2.18 6.78 3.08
CA LYS A 225 2.84 6.58 4.37
C LYS A 225 3.16 7.89 5.12
N ASN A 226 3.40 8.98 4.36
CA ASN A 226 3.56 10.34 4.88
C ASN A 226 2.57 11.23 4.12
N SER A 227 1.31 11.22 4.52
CA SER A 227 0.23 11.88 3.80
C SER A 227 -0.01 13.28 4.32
N GLN A 228 0.20 14.28 3.45
CA GLN A 228 -0.17 15.67 3.74
C GLN A 228 -1.70 15.85 3.87
N ILE A 229 -2.47 15.00 3.19
CA ILE A 229 -3.93 15.00 3.30
C ILE A 229 -4.36 14.64 4.72
N VAL A 230 -3.81 13.56 5.28
CA VAL A 230 -4.15 13.15 6.65
C VAL A 230 -3.65 14.17 7.68
N GLU A 231 -2.43 14.69 7.50
CA GLU A 231 -1.93 15.77 8.37
C GLU A 231 -2.84 17.02 8.32
N SER A 232 -3.40 17.36 7.15
CA SER A 232 -4.37 18.47 7.03
C SER A 232 -5.67 18.19 7.77
N LEU A 233 -6.16 16.95 7.76
CA LEU A 233 -7.36 16.54 8.51
C LEU A 233 -7.11 16.59 10.02
N ILE A 234 -5.95 16.13 10.47
CA ILE A 234 -5.52 16.21 11.88
C ILE A 234 -5.49 17.68 12.32
N SER A 235 -4.81 18.54 11.57
CA SER A 235 -4.72 19.96 11.88
C SER A 235 -6.11 20.64 11.90
N ALA A 236 -7.01 20.25 11.00
CA ALA A 236 -8.38 20.76 11.01
C ALA A 236 -9.14 20.38 12.28
N ALA A 237 -9.01 19.14 12.76
CA ALA A 237 -9.63 18.68 14.01
C ALA A 237 -9.04 19.41 15.22
N GLU A 238 -7.72 19.57 15.29
CA GLU A 238 -7.04 20.33 16.34
C GLU A 238 -7.46 21.82 16.37
N ASN A 239 -7.82 22.38 15.19
CA ASN A 239 -8.40 23.71 15.06
C ASN A 239 -9.92 23.78 15.36
N GLY A 240 -10.50 22.69 15.90
CA GLY A 240 -11.90 22.65 16.34
C GLY A 240 -12.93 22.40 15.23
N LYS A 241 -12.51 21.94 14.03
CA LYS A 241 -13.45 21.53 12.98
C LYS A 241 -14.03 20.16 13.28
N GLU A 242 -15.29 19.90 12.92
CA GLU A 242 -15.84 18.55 12.89
C GLU A 242 -15.21 17.78 11.73
N VAL A 243 -14.31 16.84 12.03
CA VAL A 243 -13.66 16.02 11.01
C VAL A 243 -14.18 14.58 11.11
N VAL A 244 -14.80 14.09 10.03
CA VAL A 244 -15.33 12.73 9.92
C VAL A 244 -14.60 12.02 8.80
N VAL A 245 -13.93 10.92 9.11
CA VAL A 245 -13.15 10.18 8.14
C VAL A 245 -13.61 8.72 8.10
N LEU A 246 -14.05 8.27 6.92
CA LEU A 246 -14.24 6.84 6.70
C LEU A 246 -12.91 6.25 6.23
N VAL A 247 -12.39 5.29 6.99
CA VAL A 247 -11.14 4.58 6.68
C VAL A 247 -11.48 3.13 6.33
N GLU A 248 -11.20 2.72 5.09
CA GLU A 248 -11.37 1.33 4.67
C GLU A 248 -10.17 0.48 5.15
N LEU A 249 -10.32 -0.24 6.25
CA LEU A 249 -9.28 -1.08 6.83
C LEU A 249 -8.96 -2.33 6.00
N ARG A 250 -9.90 -2.78 5.15
CA ARG A 250 -9.71 -3.95 4.28
C ARG A 250 -9.06 -3.62 2.93
N ALA A 251 -8.39 -2.46 2.83
CA ALA A 251 -7.57 -2.11 1.66
C ALA A 251 -6.34 -3.02 1.62
N ARG A 252 -6.35 -4.05 0.76
CA ARG A 252 -5.28 -5.08 0.68
C ARG A 252 -3.90 -4.47 0.58
N PHE A 253 -2.98 -4.93 1.44
CA PHE A 253 -1.57 -4.52 1.57
C PHE A 253 -1.31 -3.15 2.22
N ASP A 254 -2.37 -2.38 2.53
CA ASP A 254 -2.25 -1.08 3.18
C ASP A 254 -2.90 -1.09 4.59
N GLU A 255 -3.33 -2.26 5.07
CA GLU A 255 -4.08 -2.39 6.32
C GLU A 255 -3.31 -1.85 7.52
N GLU A 256 -2.04 -2.23 7.69
CA GLU A 256 -1.21 -1.77 8.81
C GLU A 256 -1.03 -0.23 8.78
N ASN A 257 -0.85 0.34 7.59
CA ASN A 257 -0.73 1.78 7.40
C ASN A 257 -2.04 2.52 7.68
N ASN A 258 -3.17 1.95 7.25
CA ASN A 258 -4.48 2.55 7.47
C ASN A 258 -4.88 2.50 8.96
N ILE A 259 -4.52 1.43 9.68
CA ILE A 259 -4.70 1.31 11.14
C ILE A 259 -3.87 2.37 11.87
N GLU A 260 -2.61 2.56 11.50
CA GLU A 260 -1.76 3.59 12.12
C GLU A 260 -2.34 5.00 11.92
N TRP A 261 -2.79 5.30 10.69
CA TRP A 261 -3.42 6.59 10.40
C TRP A 261 -4.75 6.78 11.13
N SER A 262 -5.57 5.73 11.24
CA SER A 262 -6.84 5.84 11.98
C SER A 262 -6.63 6.21 13.45
N ARG A 263 -5.61 5.63 14.10
CA ARG A 263 -5.24 6.00 15.48
C ARG A 263 -4.86 7.47 15.60
N ARG A 264 -3.96 7.94 14.72
CA ARG A 264 -3.52 9.35 14.75
C ARG A 264 -4.66 10.33 14.51
N LEU A 265 -5.61 9.98 13.64
CA LEU A 265 -6.80 10.77 13.39
C LEU A 265 -7.71 10.80 14.62
N GLU A 266 -7.95 9.66 15.28
CA GLU A 266 -8.74 9.58 16.52
C GLU A 266 -8.10 10.38 17.66
N ASP A 267 -6.79 10.24 17.85
CA ASP A 267 -6.02 10.95 18.86
C ASP A 267 -6.13 12.49 18.69
N ALA A 268 -6.27 12.95 17.45
CA ALA A 268 -6.49 14.36 17.10
C ALA A 268 -7.95 14.82 17.25
N GLY A 269 -8.88 13.93 17.62
CA GLY A 269 -10.30 14.24 17.80
C GLY A 269 -11.15 14.05 16.52
N CYS A 270 -10.63 13.42 15.47
CA CYS A 270 -11.45 13.06 14.31
C CYS A 270 -12.40 11.90 14.66
N ARG A 271 -13.63 11.97 14.14
CA ARG A 271 -14.55 10.82 14.17
C ARG A 271 -14.21 9.85 13.03
N ILE A 272 -13.85 8.63 13.38
CA ILE A 272 -13.52 7.58 12.41
C ILE A 272 -14.71 6.64 12.21
N ILE A 273 -14.91 6.24 10.94
CA ILE A 273 -15.86 5.22 10.52
C ILE A 273 -15.05 4.12 9.83
N TYR A 274 -15.18 2.89 10.27
CA TYR A 274 -14.43 1.74 9.79
C TYR A 274 -15.19 0.94 8.71
N GLY A 275 -15.61 1.62 7.63
CA GLY A 275 -16.24 0.96 6.50
C GLY A 275 -17.62 0.36 6.82
N LEU A 276 -18.02 -0.62 6.01
CA LEU A 276 -19.26 -1.40 6.15
C LEU A 276 -18.93 -2.88 6.29
N ASP A 277 -19.67 -3.64 7.07
CA ASP A 277 -19.36 -5.02 7.44
C ASP A 277 -19.19 -5.95 6.23
N TYR A 278 -20.09 -5.85 5.24
CA TYR A 278 -20.14 -6.78 4.11
C TYR A 278 -19.62 -6.19 2.79
N THR A 279 -19.35 -4.89 2.71
CA THR A 279 -18.94 -4.21 1.48
C THR A 279 -17.76 -3.29 1.73
N LYS A 280 -16.93 -3.10 0.68
CA LYS A 280 -15.82 -2.13 0.73
C LYS A 280 -16.29 -0.78 0.24
N VAL A 281 -15.98 0.27 0.97
CA VAL A 281 -16.19 1.64 0.51
C VAL A 281 -15.00 2.07 -0.36
N HIS A 282 -15.23 2.15 -1.67
CA HIS A 282 -14.21 2.50 -2.65
C HIS A 282 -14.39 3.90 -3.24
N SER A 283 -15.33 4.68 -2.73
CA SER A 283 -15.55 6.07 -3.15
C SER A 283 -14.33 6.96 -2.82
N LYS A 284 -14.16 8.02 -3.62
CA LYS A 284 -13.20 9.10 -3.38
C LYS A 284 -14.01 10.36 -3.30
N LEU A 285 -14.42 10.69 -2.08
CA LEU A 285 -15.34 11.77 -1.78
C LEU A 285 -14.78 12.59 -0.62
N CYS A 286 -14.70 13.89 -0.81
CA CYS A 286 -14.41 14.86 0.23
C CYS A 286 -15.49 15.96 0.23
N LEU A 287 -16.04 16.26 1.38
CA LEU A 287 -17.04 17.29 1.57
C LEU A 287 -16.56 18.29 2.63
N ILE A 288 -16.44 19.55 2.25
CA ILE A 288 -16.20 20.67 3.15
C ILE A 288 -17.52 21.41 3.30
N THR A 289 -17.97 21.61 4.55
CA THR A 289 -19.16 22.38 4.88
C THR A 289 -18.74 23.67 5.57
N TYR A 290 -19.20 24.81 5.10
CA TYR A 290 -18.89 26.09 5.68
C TYR A 290 -20.13 26.98 5.78
N ARG A 291 -20.06 27.97 6.65
CA ARG A 291 -21.16 28.93 6.88
C ARG A 291 -20.73 30.30 6.37
N GLU A 292 -21.55 30.88 5.51
CA GLU A 292 -21.33 32.22 5.01
C GLU A 292 -22.66 32.95 4.90
N GLU A 293 -22.72 34.18 5.44
CA GLU A 293 -23.93 35.02 5.49
C GLU A 293 -25.15 34.29 6.07
N GLY A 294 -24.93 33.46 7.09
CA GLY A 294 -25.98 32.65 7.72
C GLY A 294 -26.47 31.43 6.95
N GLN A 295 -25.92 31.21 5.76
CA GLN A 295 -26.26 30.06 4.91
C GLN A 295 -25.19 28.98 5.01
N ILE A 296 -25.60 27.69 4.85
CA ILE A 296 -24.72 26.57 4.72
C ILE A 296 -24.34 26.39 3.24
N LYS A 297 -23.06 26.38 2.98
CA LYS A 297 -22.45 26.16 1.68
C LYS A 297 -21.57 24.91 1.72
N TYR A 298 -21.28 24.37 0.56
CA TYR A 298 -20.51 23.14 0.37
C TYR A 298 -19.43 23.33 -0.68
N VAL A 299 -18.29 22.68 -0.46
CA VAL A 299 -17.35 22.33 -1.51
C VAL A 299 -17.18 20.82 -1.49
N THR A 300 -17.42 20.20 -2.63
CA THR A 300 -17.35 18.76 -2.80
C THR A 300 -16.26 18.40 -3.80
N GLN A 301 -15.37 17.50 -3.43
CA GLN A 301 -14.44 16.90 -4.37
C GLN A 301 -14.82 15.44 -4.58
N ILE A 302 -14.87 15.02 -5.85
CA ILE A 302 -15.15 13.65 -6.27
C ILE A 302 -14.05 13.23 -7.22
N GLY A 303 -13.51 12.02 -7.05
CA GLY A 303 -12.43 11.53 -7.88
C GLY A 303 -12.54 10.04 -8.21
N THR A 304 -11.77 9.62 -9.23
CA THR A 304 -11.57 8.22 -9.58
C THR A 304 -10.38 7.62 -8.83
N GLY A 305 -9.37 8.44 -8.53
CA GLY A 305 -8.10 8.06 -7.89
C GLY A 305 -8.13 8.18 -6.38
N ASN A 306 -7.34 7.32 -5.71
CA ASN A 306 -7.20 7.38 -4.26
C ASN A 306 -6.53 8.68 -3.80
N TYR A 307 -6.83 9.10 -2.58
CA TYR A 307 -6.17 10.21 -1.90
C TYR A 307 -4.76 9.82 -1.46
N ASN A 308 -3.86 9.74 -2.44
CA ASN A 308 -2.50 9.28 -2.24
C ASN A 308 -1.53 10.04 -3.15
N GLU A 309 -0.68 10.86 -2.55
CA GLU A 309 0.24 11.78 -3.21
C GLU A 309 1.30 11.09 -4.08
N LYS A 310 1.56 9.78 -3.82
CA LYS A 310 2.49 8.99 -4.63
C LYS A 310 1.81 8.43 -5.86
N THR A 311 0.64 7.83 -5.70
CA THR A 311 -0.08 7.19 -6.80
C THR A 311 -0.66 8.21 -7.78
N SER A 312 -1.02 9.41 -7.32
CA SER A 312 -1.44 10.52 -8.20
C SER A 312 -0.39 10.96 -9.21
N LYS A 313 0.88 10.59 -9.02
CA LYS A 313 1.98 10.86 -9.96
C LYS A 313 2.18 9.76 -11.01
N LEU A 314 1.44 8.65 -10.88
CA LEU A 314 1.65 7.43 -11.68
C LEU A 314 0.40 6.98 -12.43
N TYR A 315 -0.77 7.14 -11.81
CA TYR A 315 -2.04 6.65 -12.34
C TYR A 315 -2.82 7.74 -13.06
N THR A 316 -3.47 7.37 -14.13
CA THR A 316 -4.39 8.22 -14.86
C THR A 316 -5.72 8.24 -14.14
N ASP A 317 -6.00 9.35 -13.47
CA ASP A 317 -7.21 9.56 -12.68
C ASP A 317 -7.76 10.97 -12.91
N LEU A 318 -9.04 11.13 -12.61
CA LEU A 318 -9.76 12.39 -12.78
C LEU A 318 -10.33 12.84 -11.43
N SER A 319 -10.37 14.16 -11.22
CA SER A 319 -10.94 14.78 -10.03
C SER A 319 -11.69 16.03 -10.39
N ILE A 320 -12.91 16.18 -9.85
CA ILE A 320 -13.69 17.41 -9.92
C ILE A 320 -13.86 18.00 -8.53
N ILE A 321 -13.75 19.33 -8.43
CA ILE A 321 -14.03 20.09 -7.21
C ILE A 321 -15.11 21.10 -7.57
N THR A 322 -16.22 21.08 -6.86
CA THR A 322 -17.41 21.87 -7.17
C THR A 322 -18.03 22.50 -5.92
N ALA A 323 -18.55 23.72 -6.05
CA ALA A 323 -19.38 24.38 -5.06
C ALA A 323 -20.88 24.19 -5.31
N ASN A 324 -21.27 23.29 -6.21
CA ASN A 324 -22.66 23.01 -6.49
C ASN A 324 -23.39 22.51 -5.24
N LYS A 325 -24.42 23.26 -4.82
CA LYS A 325 -25.18 23.00 -3.60
C LYS A 325 -25.87 21.64 -3.61
N GLN A 326 -26.43 21.20 -4.74
CA GLN A 326 -27.12 19.93 -4.84
C GLN A 326 -26.15 18.75 -4.67
N ILE A 327 -24.99 18.81 -5.35
CA ILE A 327 -23.92 17.81 -5.19
C ILE A 327 -23.43 17.76 -3.74
N GLY A 328 -23.28 18.93 -3.09
CA GLY A 328 -22.90 19.01 -1.67
C GLY A 328 -23.94 18.38 -0.75
N MET A 329 -25.22 18.59 -0.99
CA MET A 329 -26.30 17.94 -0.24
C MET A 329 -26.34 16.43 -0.43
N GLU A 330 -26.13 15.95 -1.64
CA GLU A 330 -26.05 14.51 -1.94
C GLU A 330 -24.83 13.88 -1.26
N ALA A 331 -23.68 14.55 -1.29
CA ALA A 331 -22.48 14.12 -0.57
C ALA A 331 -22.72 14.06 0.95
N ALA A 332 -23.39 15.05 1.54
CA ALA A 332 -23.78 15.04 2.94
C ALA A 332 -24.71 13.87 3.28
N TYR A 333 -25.66 13.56 2.39
CA TYR A 333 -26.55 12.41 2.54
C TYR A 333 -25.78 11.08 2.49
N VAL A 334 -24.80 10.94 1.58
CA VAL A 334 -23.92 9.76 1.53
C VAL A 334 -23.21 9.55 2.86
N PHE A 335 -22.58 10.60 3.42
CA PHE A 335 -21.92 10.49 4.73
C PHE A 335 -22.92 10.17 5.86
N THR A 336 -24.14 10.66 5.81
CA THR A 336 -25.18 10.30 6.79
C THR A 336 -25.57 8.81 6.71
N LYS A 337 -25.47 8.18 5.53
CA LYS A 337 -25.75 6.76 5.37
C LYS A 337 -24.56 5.87 5.72
N LEU A 338 -23.36 6.41 5.70
CA LEU A 338 -22.13 5.71 6.08
C LEU A 338 -21.82 5.79 7.58
N CYS A 339 -22.44 6.74 8.29
CA CYS A 339 -22.39 6.90 9.74
C CYS A 339 -23.54 6.18 10.44
#